data_338f55761033ad7afb5c54ab02533b49
#
_entry.id   338f55761033ad7afb5c54ab02533b49
#
_cell.length_a   1.000
_cell.length_b   1.000
_cell.length_c   1.000
_cell.angle_alpha   90.00
_cell.angle_beta   90.00
_cell.angle_gamma   90.00
#
_symmetry.space_group_name_H-M   'P 1'
#
loop_
_entity.id
_entity.type
_entity.pdbx_description
1 polymer ?
#
loop_
_entity_poly.entity_id
_entity_poly.type
_entity_poly.pdbx_seq_one_letter_code
_entity_poly.pdbx_strand_id
1 'polypeptide(L)'
;MIRLNDNLEQQAAAIFRSWFVNCIPFGGIAPDEWKNVTLEDITAMVSRGITPKYADDTDQIIINQKCIRNHMIDLSLARNHRPKVINDKWLRFGDLLINSTGDGTLGRAAPVWFQPHNLTVDSHVTIVRPATENLIFYIGLWGTQHEKEIESLHTGSTGQTELPRDRVKAMKLVLPDSKTLAHFNSVMAPMAS
;
A
#
# COMPACT_ATOMS: atom_id res chain seq x y z
N MET A 1 -10.67 -21.16 0.16
CA MET A 1 -10.45 -19.74 -0.21
C MET A 1 -9.05 -19.22 0.18
N ILE A 2 -8.59 -19.37 1.42
CA ILE A 2 -7.27 -18.82 1.88
C ILE A 2 -6.09 -19.28 1.00
N ARG A 3 -5.96 -20.58 0.68
CA ARG A 3 -4.85 -21.11 -0.14
C ARG A 3 -4.82 -20.58 -1.59
N LEU A 4 -5.95 -20.27 -2.18
CA LEU A 4 -6.01 -19.75 -3.55
C LEU A 4 -5.52 -18.30 -3.58
N ASN A 5 -5.89 -17.52 -2.57
CA ASN A 5 -5.48 -16.12 -2.42
C ASN A 5 -3.97 -16.00 -2.17
N ASP A 6 -3.41 -16.85 -1.29
CA ASP A 6 -1.98 -16.89 -1.00
C ASP A 6 -1.16 -17.23 -2.26
N ASN A 7 -1.66 -18.12 -3.12
CA ASN A 7 -1.01 -18.48 -4.38
C ASN A 7 -1.02 -17.32 -5.38
N LEU A 8 -2.14 -16.61 -5.52
CA LEU A 8 -2.23 -15.44 -6.40
C LEU A 8 -1.31 -14.30 -5.94
N GLU A 9 -1.23 -14.06 -4.64
CA GLU A 9 -0.31 -13.07 -4.07
C GLU A 9 1.16 -13.43 -4.34
N GLN A 10 1.54 -14.69 -4.13
CA GLN A 10 2.90 -15.16 -4.43
C GLN A 10 3.24 -15.04 -5.92
N GLN A 11 2.28 -15.34 -6.80
CA GLN A 11 2.46 -15.17 -8.25
C GLN A 11 2.61 -13.70 -8.61
N ALA A 12 1.76 -12.80 -8.08
CA ALA A 12 1.86 -11.37 -8.28
C ALA A 12 3.23 -10.82 -7.85
N ALA A 13 3.68 -11.21 -6.66
CA ALA A 13 5.00 -10.84 -6.14
C ALA A 13 6.15 -11.39 -7.01
N ALA A 14 6.03 -12.61 -7.52
CA ALA A 14 7.02 -13.21 -8.42
C ALA A 14 7.09 -12.47 -9.76
N ILE A 15 5.94 -12.12 -10.34
CA ILE A 15 5.85 -11.33 -11.58
C ILE A 15 6.48 -9.95 -11.36
N PHE A 16 6.12 -9.26 -10.27
CA PHE A 16 6.71 -7.96 -9.93
C PHE A 16 8.25 -8.05 -9.86
N ARG A 17 8.78 -9.01 -9.11
CA ARG A 17 10.24 -9.21 -9.02
C ARG A 17 10.88 -9.52 -10.37
N SER A 18 10.25 -10.37 -11.16
CA SER A 18 10.73 -10.70 -12.51
C SER A 18 10.85 -9.45 -13.39
N TRP A 19 9.84 -8.57 -13.36
CA TRP A 19 9.76 -7.40 -14.24
C TRP A 19 10.63 -6.24 -13.75
N PHE A 20 10.55 -5.88 -12.47
CA PHE A 20 11.06 -4.61 -11.96
C PHE A 20 12.29 -4.73 -11.06
N VAL A 21 12.61 -5.94 -10.61
CA VAL A 21 13.84 -6.21 -9.83
C VAL A 21 14.87 -6.90 -10.69
N ASN A 22 14.49 -7.98 -11.34
CA ASN A 22 15.39 -8.80 -12.15
C ASN A 22 15.39 -8.39 -13.63
N CYS A 23 14.46 -7.55 -14.07
CA CYS A 23 14.30 -7.05 -15.44
C CYS A 23 14.28 -8.16 -16.50
N ILE A 24 13.75 -9.36 -16.17
CA ILE A 24 13.79 -10.54 -17.05
C ILE A 24 13.16 -10.25 -18.44
N PRO A 25 11.98 -9.61 -18.55
CA PRO A 25 11.39 -9.30 -19.86
C PRO A 25 12.22 -8.32 -20.70
N PHE A 26 13.20 -7.65 -20.08
CA PHE A 26 14.04 -6.62 -20.67
C PHE A 26 15.50 -7.07 -20.82
N GLY A 27 15.77 -8.38 -20.79
CA GLY A 27 17.12 -8.93 -20.92
C GLY A 27 17.99 -8.80 -19.67
N GLY A 28 17.40 -8.61 -18.48
CA GLY A 28 18.09 -8.52 -17.21
C GLY A 28 18.63 -7.13 -16.86
N ILE A 29 18.35 -6.12 -17.67
CA ILE A 29 18.79 -4.73 -17.48
C ILE A 29 17.55 -3.82 -17.58
N ALA A 30 17.43 -2.87 -16.66
CA ALA A 30 16.37 -1.88 -16.72
C ALA A 30 16.52 -1.00 -17.99
N PRO A 31 15.44 -0.78 -18.74
CA PRO A 31 15.46 0.12 -19.90
C PRO A 31 15.92 1.54 -19.53
N ASP A 32 16.67 2.18 -20.44
CA ASP A 32 17.24 3.52 -20.22
C ASP A 32 16.18 4.61 -20.02
N GLU A 33 14.97 4.42 -20.55
CA GLU A 33 13.83 5.34 -20.39
C GLU A 33 13.19 5.29 -19.00
N TRP A 34 13.50 4.32 -18.16
CA TRP A 34 13.02 4.26 -16.79
C TRP A 34 13.71 5.32 -15.93
N LYS A 35 12.98 5.91 -15.01
CA LYS A 35 13.43 7.08 -14.25
C LYS A 35 13.57 6.78 -12.76
N ASN A 36 14.64 7.27 -12.16
CA ASN A 36 14.73 7.33 -10.70
C ASN A 36 13.85 8.47 -10.18
N VAL A 37 12.90 8.14 -9.31
CA VAL A 37 11.93 9.06 -8.72
C VAL A 37 11.81 8.81 -7.22
N THR A 38 11.15 9.71 -6.51
CA THR A 38 10.70 9.46 -5.14
C THR A 38 9.24 8.96 -5.14
N LEU A 39 8.83 8.35 -4.04
CA LEU A 39 7.43 7.93 -3.89
C LEU A 39 6.48 9.15 -3.96
N GLU A 40 6.91 10.32 -3.47
CA GLU A 40 6.15 11.57 -3.56
C GLU A 40 5.86 11.97 -5.01
N ASP A 41 6.81 11.79 -5.92
CA ASP A 41 6.67 12.19 -7.32
C ASP A 41 5.56 11.43 -8.06
N ILE A 42 5.20 10.23 -7.60
CA ILE A 42 4.25 9.33 -8.25
C ILE A 42 2.99 9.05 -7.42
N THR A 43 2.78 9.80 -6.34
CA THR A 43 1.60 9.66 -5.48
C THR A 43 0.79 10.96 -5.39
N ALA A 44 -0.52 10.83 -5.41
CA ALA A 44 -1.44 11.95 -5.16
C ALA A 44 -1.57 12.27 -3.67
N MET A 45 -1.27 11.29 -2.80
CA MET A 45 -1.35 11.46 -1.35
C MET A 45 -0.44 10.47 -0.63
N VAL A 46 0.28 10.98 0.37
CA VAL A 46 0.91 10.19 1.44
C VAL A 46 0.48 10.82 2.75
N SER A 47 -0.50 10.25 3.43
CA SER A 47 -1.12 10.88 4.61
C SER A 47 -1.56 9.82 5.62
N ARG A 48 -1.39 10.13 6.91
CA ARG A 48 -2.02 9.33 7.96
C ARG A 48 -3.53 9.49 7.93
N GLY A 49 -4.21 8.46 8.41
CA GLY A 49 -5.66 8.48 8.58
C GLY A 49 -6.14 9.50 9.60
N ILE A 50 -7.26 9.20 10.23
CA ILE A 50 -7.95 10.09 11.15
C ILE A 50 -7.81 9.59 12.59
N THR A 51 -7.92 10.48 13.57
CA THR A 51 -8.06 10.09 14.97
C THR A 51 -9.37 9.36 15.17
N PRO A 52 -9.35 8.09 15.63
CA PRO A 52 -10.54 7.28 15.74
C PRO A 52 -11.48 7.79 16.84
N LYS A 53 -12.78 7.74 16.56
CA LYS A 53 -13.85 7.87 17.55
C LYS A 53 -14.80 6.69 17.35
N TYR A 54 -14.58 5.64 18.09
CA TYR A 54 -15.36 4.40 17.96
C TYR A 54 -16.83 4.62 18.35
N ALA A 55 -17.73 3.97 17.65
CA ALA A 55 -19.16 3.96 17.94
C ALA A 55 -19.73 2.64 17.44
N ASP A 56 -20.80 2.20 18.08
CA ASP A 56 -21.55 1.04 17.64
C ASP A 56 -22.64 1.47 16.63
N ASP A 57 -23.13 0.54 15.85
CA ASP A 57 -24.28 0.70 14.93
C ASP A 57 -24.10 1.83 13.90
N THR A 58 -22.91 1.95 13.33
CA THR A 58 -22.64 2.87 12.23
C THR A 58 -22.13 2.11 11.02
N ASP A 59 -22.33 2.67 9.83
CA ASP A 59 -21.85 2.14 8.56
C ASP A 59 -20.46 2.66 8.16
N GLN A 60 -19.91 3.60 8.94
CA GLN A 60 -18.55 4.10 8.74
C GLN A 60 -17.55 3.20 9.47
N ILE A 61 -16.64 2.58 8.73
CA ILE A 61 -15.68 1.61 9.23
C ILE A 61 -14.28 2.18 9.18
N ILE A 62 -13.50 1.93 10.24
CA ILE A 62 -12.12 2.37 10.34
C ILE A 62 -11.17 1.18 10.48
N ILE A 63 -10.22 1.10 9.57
CA ILE A 63 -9.12 0.13 9.56
C ILE A 63 -8.03 0.65 10.51
N ASN A 64 -7.53 -0.23 11.35
CA ASN A 64 -6.40 0.04 12.24
C ASN A 64 -5.22 -0.88 11.88
N GLN A 65 -4.08 -0.67 12.53
CA GLN A 65 -2.85 -1.43 12.26
C GLN A 65 -2.99 -2.96 12.43
N LYS A 66 -3.95 -3.46 13.22
CA LYS A 66 -4.16 -4.90 13.42
C LYS A 66 -4.79 -5.56 12.19
N CYS A 67 -5.50 -4.77 11.37
CA CYS A 67 -6.13 -5.25 10.16
C CYS A 67 -5.11 -5.56 9.05
N ILE A 68 -3.89 -5.00 9.11
CA ILE A 68 -2.87 -5.15 8.07
C ILE A 68 -1.89 -6.25 8.48
N ARG A 69 -1.97 -7.38 7.77
CA ARG A 69 -1.11 -8.54 8.03
C ARG A 69 -0.95 -9.37 6.76
N ASN A 70 0.26 -9.88 6.54
CA ASN A 70 0.58 -10.75 5.40
C ASN A 70 0.12 -10.14 4.07
N HIS A 71 0.41 -8.85 3.84
CA HIS A 71 0.04 -8.06 2.66
C HIS A 71 -1.47 -7.98 2.37
N MET A 72 -2.31 -8.38 3.33
CA MET A 72 -3.78 -8.37 3.24
C MET A 72 -4.41 -7.47 4.29
N ILE A 73 -5.64 -7.06 4.01
CA ILE A 73 -6.48 -6.27 4.89
C ILE A 73 -7.60 -7.17 5.43
N ASP A 74 -7.53 -7.49 6.72
CA ASP A 74 -8.56 -8.25 7.42
C ASP A 74 -9.60 -7.29 8.00
N LEU A 75 -10.73 -7.16 7.31
CA LEU A 75 -11.83 -6.29 7.73
C LEU A 75 -12.56 -6.81 8.98
N SER A 76 -12.41 -8.08 9.36
CA SER A 76 -13.01 -8.61 10.59
C SER A 76 -12.43 -7.97 11.86
N LEU A 77 -11.25 -7.37 11.75
CA LEU A 77 -10.55 -6.65 12.81
C LEU A 77 -10.79 -5.13 12.77
N ALA A 78 -11.50 -4.64 11.75
CA ALA A 78 -11.88 -3.25 11.63
C ALA A 78 -12.97 -2.89 12.65
N ARG A 79 -13.18 -1.62 12.91
CA ARG A 79 -14.15 -1.16 13.91
C ARG A 79 -15.08 -0.13 13.32
N ASN A 80 -16.30 -0.09 13.84
CA ASN A 80 -17.24 0.96 13.52
C ASN A 80 -16.75 2.29 14.11
N HIS A 81 -16.98 3.34 13.37
CA HIS A 81 -16.50 4.69 13.68
C HIS A 81 -17.67 5.68 13.63
N ARG A 82 -17.71 6.64 14.55
CA ARG A 82 -18.68 7.72 14.52
C ARG A 82 -18.59 8.47 13.19
N PRO A 83 -19.70 8.64 12.45
CA PRO A 83 -19.69 9.32 11.16
C PRO A 83 -19.02 10.69 11.24
N LYS A 84 -18.12 10.93 10.31
CA LYS A 84 -17.34 12.16 10.22
C LYS A 84 -17.09 12.47 8.76
N VAL A 85 -17.05 13.73 8.41
CA VAL A 85 -16.58 14.15 7.08
C VAL A 85 -15.08 13.87 7.00
N ILE A 86 -14.68 13.04 6.06
CA ILE A 86 -13.31 12.52 5.93
C ILE A 86 -12.61 13.10 4.70
N ASN A 87 -13.39 13.67 3.75
CA ASN A 87 -12.92 14.25 2.49
C ASN A 87 -12.11 13.21 1.66
N ASP A 88 -10.85 13.53 1.38
CA ASP A 88 -9.93 12.74 0.57
C ASP A 88 -9.40 11.47 1.26
N LYS A 89 -9.66 11.29 2.57
CA LYS A 89 -9.21 10.11 3.33
C LYS A 89 -10.16 8.91 3.27
N TRP A 90 -11.22 8.98 2.48
CA TRP A 90 -11.92 7.77 2.07
C TRP A 90 -11.00 6.90 1.24
N LEU A 91 -10.94 5.59 1.58
CA LEU A 91 -10.14 4.65 0.80
C LEU A 91 -10.69 4.51 -0.62
N ARG A 92 -9.78 4.24 -1.52
CA ARG A 92 -10.06 3.96 -2.94
C ARG A 92 -9.39 2.66 -3.34
N PHE A 93 -9.93 2.00 -4.35
CA PHE A 93 -9.23 0.90 -4.99
C PHE A 93 -7.83 1.37 -5.44
N GLY A 94 -6.83 0.59 -5.10
CA GLY A 94 -5.44 0.89 -5.43
C GLY A 94 -4.67 1.72 -4.40
N ASP A 95 -5.29 2.21 -3.32
CA ASP A 95 -4.54 2.77 -2.20
C ASP A 95 -3.63 1.68 -1.59
N LEU A 96 -2.40 2.05 -1.25
CA LEU A 96 -1.52 1.21 -0.43
C LEU A 96 -1.61 1.70 1.02
N LEU A 97 -1.86 0.79 1.94
CA LEU A 97 -1.89 1.07 3.38
C LEU A 97 -0.59 0.62 4.03
N ILE A 98 0.02 1.49 4.86
CA ILE A 98 1.26 1.19 5.57
C ILE A 98 1.06 1.45 7.07
N ASN A 99 1.35 0.47 7.90
CA ASN A 99 1.37 0.65 9.34
C ASN A 99 2.49 1.61 9.76
N SER A 100 2.11 2.69 10.40
CA SER A 100 3.03 3.78 10.77
C SER A 100 3.45 3.77 12.23
N THR A 101 2.88 2.87 13.03
CA THR A 101 3.21 2.67 14.45
C THR A 101 3.00 1.22 14.85
N GLY A 102 3.44 0.88 16.06
CA GLY A 102 3.18 -0.41 16.71
C GLY A 102 4.35 -1.38 16.61
N ASP A 103 4.79 -1.88 17.77
CA ASP A 103 5.88 -2.85 17.85
C ASP A 103 5.54 -4.11 17.06
N GLY A 104 6.45 -4.50 16.16
CA GLY A 104 6.31 -5.67 15.30
C GLY A 104 5.21 -5.57 14.23
N THR A 105 4.58 -4.41 14.06
CA THR A 105 3.59 -4.16 13.01
C THR A 105 3.94 -2.98 12.11
N LEU A 106 4.79 -2.06 12.58
CA LEU A 106 5.27 -0.92 11.80
C LEU A 106 5.92 -1.41 10.50
N GLY A 107 5.66 -0.71 9.41
CA GLY A 107 6.17 -1.04 8.08
C GLY A 107 5.37 -2.07 7.29
N ARG A 108 4.45 -2.83 7.93
CA ARG A 108 3.57 -3.75 7.20
C ARG A 108 2.72 -2.97 6.19
N ALA A 109 2.61 -3.53 5.01
CA ALA A 109 1.92 -2.90 3.89
C ALA A 109 0.88 -3.84 3.27
N ALA A 110 -0.27 -3.28 2.87
CA ALA A 110 -1.27 -4.02 2.13
C ALA A 110 -2.01 -3.10 1.15
N PRO A 111 -2.14 -3.48 -0.12
CA PRO A 111 -2.92 -2.73 -1.10
C PRO A 111 -4.43 -2.96 -0.93
N VAL A 112 -5.22 -1.95 -1.23
CA VAL A 112 -6.68 -2.02 -1.30
C VAL A 112 -7.07 -2.53 -2.68
N TRP A 113 -7.13 -3.84 -2.88
CA TRP A 113 -7.51 -4.48 -4.14
C TRP A 113 -8.95 -5.00 -4.11
N PHE A 114 -9.81 -4.28 -3.44
CA PHE A 114 -11.26 -4.47 -3.43
C PHE A 114 -11.95 -3.10 -3.51
N GLN A 115 -13.23 -3.07 -3.82
CA GLN A 115 -14.00 -1.82 -3.83
C GLN A 115 -14.36 -1.44 -2.39
N PRO A 116 -13.72 -0.42 -1.81
CA PRO A 116 -14.01 -0.01 -0.45
C PRO A 116 -15.33 0.76 -0.38
N HIS A 117 -16.14 0.48 0.66
CA HIS A 117 -17.37 1.21 0.93
C HIS A 117 -17.34 1.73 2.37
N ASN A 118 -17.49 3.04 2.53
CA ASN A 118 -17.47 3.72 3.83
C ASN A 118 -16.24 3.39 4.70
N LEU A 119 -15.10 3.15 4.06
CA LEU A 119 -13.86 2.74 4.71
C LEU A 119 -12.85 3.90 4.76
N THR A 120 -12.22 4.04 5.92
CA THR A 120 -11.04 4.89 6.13
C THR A 120 -10.04 4.18 7.03
N VAL A 121 -8.94 4.84 7.37
CA VAL A 121 -7.93 4.31 8.29
C VAL A 121 -7.74 5.23 9.48
N ASP A 122 -7.28 4.68 10.60
CA ASP A 122 -6.93 5.47 11.77
C ASP A 122 -5.56 6.18 11.62
N SER A 123 -5.20 6.97 12.62
CA SER A 123 -3.93 7.73 12.63
C SER A 123 -2.67 6.87 12.73
N HIS A 124 -2.82 5.57 12.94
CA HIS A 124 -1.71 4.61 12.99
C HIS A 124 -1.38 3.98 11.63
N VAL A 125 -2.18 4.28 10.61
CA VAL A 125 -2.00 3.79 9.24
C VAL A 125 -1.84 4.97 8.29
N THR A 126 -0.87 4.87 7.39
CA THR A 126 -0.65 5.83 6.29
C THR A 126 -1.29 5.31 5.01
N ILE A 127 -2.03 6.19 4.33
CA ILE A 127 -2.55 5.98 2.98
C ILE A 127 -1.51 6.50 2.01
N VAL A 128 -1.09 5.66 1.08
CA VAL A 128 -0.26 6.02 -0.09
C VAL A 128 -1.15 5.84 -1.31
N ARG A 129 -1.58 6.94 -1.91
CA ARG A 129 -2.48 6.93 -3.07
C ARG A 129 -1.70 7.18 -4.34
N PRO A 130 -1.71 6.25 -5.30
CA PRO A 130 -1.10 6.45 -6.61
C PRO A 130 -1.64 7.71 -7.31
N ALA A 131 -0.77 8.42 -8.04
CA ALA A 131 -1.18 9.61 -8.79
C ALA A 131 -2.06 9.28 -10.00
N THR A 132 -1.91 8.07 -10.57
CA THR A 132 -2.67 7.59 -11.73
C THR A 132 -3.03 6.12 -11.57
N GLU A 133 -4.06 5.67 -12.29
CA GLU A 133 -4.49 4.27 -12.30
C GLU A 133 -3.39 3.30 -12.77
N ASN A 134 -2.53 3.74 -13.68
CA ASN A 134 -1.43 2.91 -14.18
C ASN A 134 -0.40 2.54 -13.10
N LEU A 135 -0.38 3.23 -11.98
CA LEU A 135 0.57 3.01 -10.88
C LEU A 135 0.03 2.09 -9.77
N ILE A 136 -1.26 1.72 -9.82
CA ILE A 136 -1.95 1.01 -8.74
C ILE A 136 -1.24 -0.30 -8.38
N PHE A 137 -1.07 -1.20 -9.35
CA PHE A 137 -0.45 -2.50 -9.08
C PHE A 137 1.05 -2.37 -8.83
N TYR A 138 1.71 -1.44 -9.50
CA TYR A 138 3.12 -1.17 -9.31
C TYR A 138 3.42 -0.71 -7.87
N ILE A 139 2.75 0.34 -7.39
CA ILE A 139 2.94 0.88 -6.03
C ILE A 139 2.47 -0.12 -4.98
N GLY A 140 1.34 -0.80 -5.20
CA GLY A 140 0.83 -1.82 -4.28
C GLY A 140 1.83 -2.93 -4.03
N LEU A 141 2.37 -3.54 -5.09
CA LEU A 141 3.37 -4.60 -4.98
C LEU A 141 4.73 -4.08 -4.54
N TRP A 142 5.13 -2.88 -4.98
CA TRP A 142 6.35 -2.24 -4.49
C TRP A 142 6.31 -2.13 -2.96
N GLY A 143 5.22 -1.64 -2.38
CA GLY A 143 5.08 -1.49 -0.93
C GLY A 143 5.23 -2.81 -0.17
N THR A 144 4.59 -3.88 -0.65
CA THR A 144 4.68 -5.20 -0.01
C THR A 144 6.09 -5.81 -0.09
N GLN A 145 6.86 -5.48 -1.13
CA GLN A 145 8.24 -5.96 -1.28
C GLN A 145 9.27 -5.14 -0.45
N HIS A 146 8.90 -3.94 0.01
CA HIS A 146 9.80 -3.03 0.72
C HIS A 146 9.43 -2.83 2.21
N GLU A 147 8.62 -3.70 2.81
CA GLU A 147 8.22 -3.59 4.22
C GLU A 147 9.41 -3.44 5.17
N LYS A 148 10.49 -4.19 4.98
CA LYS A 148 11.71 -4.09 5.82
C LYS A 148 12.42 -2.75 5.68
N GLU A 149 12.48 -2.22 4.46
CA GLU A 149 13.05 -0.90 4.21
C GLU A 149 12.18 0.19 4.83
N ILE A 150 10.86 0.11 4.64
CA ILE A 150 9.89 1.02 5.27
C ILE A 150 10.02 0.97 6.79
N GLU A 151 10.07 -0.23 7.39
CA GLU A 151 10.26 -0.41 8.83
C GLU A 151 11.54 0.28 9.31
N SER A 152 12.64 0.18 8.57
CA SER A 152 13.93 0.80 8.93
C SER A 152 13.91 2.34 8.99
N LEU A 153 12.91 2.97 8.37
CA LEU A 153 12.74 4.42 8.37
C LEU A 153 12.14 4.98 9.68
N HIS A 154 11.77 4.13 10.62
CA HIS A 154 11.15 4.57 11.88
C HIS A 154 12.05 5.51 12.69
N THR A 155 11.44 6.28 13.56
CA THR A 155 12.07 7.09 14.60
C THR A 155 11.49 6.74 15.96
N GLY A 156 12.16 7.13 17.03
CA GLY A 156 11.74 6.84 18.38
C GLY A 156 12.45 5.63 18.97
N SER A 157 12.24 5.40 20.27
CA SER A 157 12.75 4.26 21.02
C SER A 157 11.68 3.18 21.20
N THR A 158 12.08 2.02 21.67
CA THR A 158 11.19 0.87 21.94
C THR A 158 9.88 1.30 22.64
N GLY A 159 8.75 0.91 22.06
CA GLY A 159 7.41 1.25 22.54
C GLY A 159 6.85 2.59 22.07
N GLN A 160 7.65 3.45 21.40
CA GLN A 160 7.22 4.73 20.85
C GLN A 160 7.72 4.93 19.41
N THR A 161 7.83 3.85 18.66
CA THR A 161 8.28 3.90 17.25
C THR A 161 7.21 4.49 16.36
N GLU A 162 7.64 5.39 15.50
CA GLU A 162 6.80 6.10 14.55
C GLU A 162 7.48 6.18 13.18
N LEU A 163 6.72 5.95 12.11
CA LEU A 163 7.16 6.10 10.74
C LEU A 163 6.86 7.53 10.25
N PRO A 164 7.88 8.40 10.08
CA PRO A 164 7.67 9.74 9.57
C PRO A 164 7.23 9.72 8.11
N ARG A 165 6.14 10.42 7.79
CA ARG A 165 5.62 10.50 6.40
C ARG A 165 6.65 11.00 5.40
N ASP A 166 7.46 11.98 5.76
CA ASP A 166 8.42 12.58 4.85
C ASP A 166 9.54 11.61 4.48
N ARG A 167 9.88 10.67 5.37
CA ARG A 167 10.81 9.58 5.03
C ARG A 167 10.19 8.60 4.04
N VAL A 168 8.90 8.26 4.19
CA VAL A 168 8.18 7.42 3.23
C VAL A 168 8.09 8.12 1.88
N LYS A 169 7.74 9.40 1.84
CA LYS A 169 7.70 10.21 0.61
C LYS A 169 9.02 10.23 -0.13
N ALA A 170 10.14 10.33 0.62
CA ALA A 170 11.49 10.41 0.06
C ALA A 170 12.07 9.06 -0.39
N MET A 171 11.36 7.94 -0.19
CA MET A 171 11.82 6.63 -0.67
C MET A 171 12.02 6.65 -2.18
N LYS A 172 13.16 6.15 -2.60
CA LYS A 172 13.55 6.11 -4.02
C LYS A 172 13.06 4.82 -4.68
N LEU A 173 12.58 4.95 -5.89
CA LEU A 173 12.19 3.80 -6.71
C LEU A 173 12.40 4.12 -8.20
N VAL A 174 12.39 3.07 -9.00
CA VAL A 174 12.53 3.20 -10.47
C VAL A 174 11.15 3.22 -11.09
N LEU A 175 10.78 4.32 -11.75
CA LEU A 175 9.50 4.45 -12.45
C LEU A 175 9.63 3.89 -13.87
N PRO A 176 8.94 2.79 -14.20
CA PRO A 176 8.87 2.27 -15.55
C PRO A 176 8.13 3.22 -16.50
N ASP A 177 8.37 3.08 -17.79
CA ASP A 177 7.61 3.80 -18.80
C ASP A 177 6.12 3.40 -18.82
N SER A 178 5.28 4.27 -19.38
CA SER A 178 3.82 4.08 -19.38
C SER A 178 3.36 2.84 -20.13
N LYS A 179 4.09 2.39 -21.15
CA LYS A 179 3.74 1.19 -21.92
C LYS A 179 4.00 -0.07 -21.09
N THR A 180 5.13 -0.11 -20.40
CA THR A 180 5.47 -1.19 -19.48
C THR A 180 4.46 -1.27 -18.34
N LEU A 181 4.10 -0.15 -17.71
CA LEU A 181 3.08 -0.10 -16.67
C LEU A 181 1.70 -0.57 -17.16
N ALA A 182 1.27 -0.13 -18.34
CA ALA A 182 0.00 -0.57 -18.92
C ALA A 182 -0.04 -2.08 -19.19
N HIS A 183 1.06 -2.63 -19.72
CA HIS A 183 1.18 -4.07 -19.94
C HIS A 183 1.20 -4.83 -18.59
N PHE A 184 1.96 -4.37 -17.61
CA PHE A 184 1.96 -4.95 -16.27
C PHE A 184 0.57 -4.97 -15.66
N ASN A 185 -0.18 -3.86 -15.76
CA ASN A 185 -1.55 -3.77 -15.27
C ASN A 185 -2.49 -4.77 -15.95
N SER A 186 -2.33 -5.00 -17.26
CA SER A 186 -3.15 -6.00 -17.98
C SER A 186 -2.92 -7.43 -17.49
N VAL A 187 -1.71 -7.72 -16.99
CA VAL A 187 -1.36 -9.02 -16.38
C VAL A 187 -1.90 -9.11 -14.95
N MET A 188 -1.86 -8.00 -14.19
CA MET A 188 -2.21 -8.00 -12.77
C MET A 188 -3.71 -7.89 -12.50
N ALA A 189 -4.46 -7.16 -13.35
CA ALA A 189 -5.88 -6.91 -13.12
C ALA A 189 -6.74 -8.18 -12.91
N PRO A 190 -6.55 -9.28 -13.66
CA PRO A 190 -7.28 -10.53 -13.42
C PRO A 190 -6.96 -11.21 -12.08
N MET A 191 -5.83 -10.88 -11.46
CA MET A 191 -5.37 -11.49 -10.20
C MET A 191 -5.91 -10.74 -8.97
N ALA A 192 -6.39 -9.51 -9.16
CA ALA A 192 -6.94 -8.65 -8.12
C ALA A 192 -8.48 -8.62 -8.09
N SER A 193 -9.14 -9.45 -8.91
CA SER A 193 -10.61 -9.53 -9.05
C SER A 193 -11.24 -10.64 -8.20
#